data_7f067034f4023959f4b2f8b3d0eca15b
#
_entry.id   7f067034f4023959f4b2f8b3d0eca15b
#
_cell.length_a   1.000
_cell.length_b   1.000
_cell.length_c   1.000
_cell.angle_alpha   90.00
_cell.angle_beta   90.00
_cell.angle_gamma   90.00
#
_symmetry.space_group_name_H-M   'P 1'
#
loop_
_entity.id
_entity.type
_entity.pdbx_description
1 polymer ?
#
loop_
_entity_poly.entity_id
_entity_poly.type
_entity_poly.pdbx_seq_one_letter_code
_entity_poly.pdbx_strand_id
1 'polypeptide(L)'
;SEHQAQEIAGASAAINEIAVSIDEVSKNSAESADVAQRSVQIASKGAAVVRQTIQGMDSIRDQIQETSKRIKRLGESSQEIGSIVELINDISEQTNILALNAAIQAASAGEAGRGFAVVADEVQRLAERASGATKRIETLVQTIQSDTNEAVSSMEQTTAEVVAGARLAEDAGLALGEIE
;
A
#
# COMPACT_ATOMS: atom_id res chain seq x y z
N SER A 1 21.41 37.44 -79.77
CA SER A 1 21.17 36.47 -80.71
C SER A 1 21.19 35.03 -80.16
N GLU A 2 21.92 34.02 -80.66
CA GLU A 2 21.82 32.64 -80.07
C GLU A 2 22.26 32.51 -78.61
N HIS A 3 23.29 33.22 -78.21
CA HIS A 3 23.77 33.21 -76.77
C HIS A 3 22.71 33.72 -75.79
N GLN A 4 22.00 34.78 -76.14
CA GLN A 4 20.90 35.31 -75.29
C GLN A 4 19.70 34.32 -75.23
N ALA A 5 19.40 33.58 -76.30
CA ALA A 5 18.35 32.60 -76.30
C ALA A 5 18.70 31.39 -75.35
N GLN A 6 19.99 31.02 -75.33
CA GLN A 6 20.48 29.97 -74.40
C GLN A 6 20.48 30.36 -72.95
N GLU A 7 20.85 31.61 -72.66
CA GLU A 7 20.78 32.16 -71.28
C GLU A 7 19.32 32.26 -70.80
N ILE A 8 18.40 32.69 -71.63
CA ILE A 8 16.95 32.71 -71.31
C ILE A 8 16.40 31.34 -71.07
N ALA A 9 16.80 30.34 -71.90
CA ALA A 9 16.36 28.96 -71.66
C ALA A 9 16.89 28.38 -70.36
N GLY A 10 18.16 28.64 -70.01
CA GLY A 10 18.75 28.25 -68.73
C GLY A 10 18.07 28.91 -67.54
N ALA A 11 17.81 30.21 -67.64
CA ALA A 11 17.07 30.93 -66.59
C ALA A 11 15.63 30.41 -66.44
N SER A 12 14.97 30.09 -67.52
CA SER A 12 13.61 29.48 -67.48
C SER A 12 13.60 28.11 -66.82
N ALA A 13 14.61 27.27 -67.11
CA ALA A 13 14.76 25.95 -66.44
C ALA A 13 15.00 26.11 -64.95
N ALA A 14 15.88 27.03 -64.52
CA ALA A 14 16.15 27.33 -63.10
C ALA A 14 14.89 27.85 -62.39
N ILE A 15 14.10 28.71 -63.05
CA ILE A 15 12.83 29.20 -62.49
C ILE A 15 11.84 28.04 -62.28
N ASN A 16 11.76 27.08 -63.19
CA ASN A 16 10.91 25.91 -63.01
C ASN A 16 11.38 25.01 -61.87
N GLU A 17 12.68 24.78 -61.68
CA GLU A 17 13.23 24.05 -60.55
C GLU A 17 12.92 24.75 -59.22
N ILE A 18 13.05 26.08 -59.18
CA ILE A 18 12.69 26.86 -58.00
C ILE A 18 11.18 26.73 -57.73
N ALA A 19 10.33 26.79 -58.71
CA ALA A 19 8.88 26.61 -58.55
C ALA A 19 8.51 25.27 -57.95
N VAL A 20 9.14 24.17 -58.42
CA VAL A 20 8.96 22.82 -57.86
C VAL A 20 9.46 22.76 -56.40
N SER A 21 10.64 23.35 -56.13
CA SER A 21 11.17 23.38 -54.76
C SER A 21 10.30 24.18 -53.81
N ILE A 22 9.67 25.29 -54.26
CA ILE A 22 8.73 26.08 -53.46
C ILE A 22 7.47 25.24 -53.17
N ASP A 23 6.96 24.48 -54.10
CA ASP A 23 5.80 23.62 -53.89
C ASP A 23 6.09 22.49 -52.86
N GLU A 24 7.28 21.86 -52.97
CA GLU A 24 7.74 20.86 -51.97
C GLU A 24 7.90 21.49 -50.56
N VAL A 25 8.51 22.65 -50.46
CA VAL A 25 8.67 23.37 -49.18
C VAL A 25 7.30 23.74 -48.59
N SER A 26 6.36 24.18 -49.42
CA SER A 26 4.99 24.48 -48.98
C SER A 26 4.27 23.26 -48.47
N LYS A 27 4.39 22.12 -49.15
CA LYS A 27 3.81 20.84 -48.68
C LYS A 27 4.42 20.36 -47.37
N ASN A 28 5.75 20.38 -47.28
CA ASN A 28 6.46 19.99 -46.06
C ASN A 28 6.12 20.90 -44.88
N SER A 29 5.92 22.19 -45.13
CA SER A 29 5.49 23.17 -44.10
C SER A 29 4.08 22.86 -43.61
N ALA A 30 3.15 22.51 -44.51
CA ALA A 30 1.80 22.13 -44.13
C ALA A 30 1.78 20.82 -43.33
N GLU A 31 2.56 19.83 -43.73
CA GLU A 31 2.73 18.57 -42.96
C GLU A 31 3.35 18.81 -41.58
N SER A 32 4.35 19.65 -41.51
CA SER A 32 5.00 20.04 -40.22
C SER A 32 4.01 20.74 -39.27
N ALA A 33 3.17 21.60 -39.82
CA ALA A 33 2.12 22.27 -39.03
C ALA A 33 1.08 21.26 -38.48
N ASP A 34 0.66 20.27 -39.29
CA ASP A 34 -0.25 19.22 -38.85
C ASP A 34 0.38 18.34 -37.75
N VAL A 35 1.65 17.97 -37.91
CA VAL A 35 2.40 17.20 -36.89
C VAL A 35 2.51 18.00 -35.58
N ALA A 36 2.83 19.29 -35.67
CA ALA A 36 2.90 20.16 -34.49
C ALA A 36 1.57 20.24 -33.77
N GLN A 37 0.48 20.45 -34.50
CA GLN A 37 -0.87 20.52 -33.90
C GLN A 37 -1.29 19.21 -33.26
N ARG A 38 -0.97 18.06 -33.85
CA ARG A 38 -1.21 16.74 -33.23
C ARG A 38 -0.36 16.52 -32.00
N SER A 39 0.88 17.03 -31.98
CA SER A 39 1.77 16.93 -30.82
C SER A 39 1.20 17.70 -29.62
N VAL A 40 0.72 18.93 -29.84
CA VAL A 40 0.03 19.73 -28.81
C VAL A 40 -1.21 18.98 -28.27
N GLN A 41 -2.02 18.39 -29.15
CA GLN A 41 -3.18 17.61 -28.70
C GLN A 41 -2.81 16.38 -27.84
N ILE A 42 -1.72 15.69 -28.22
CA ILE A 42 -1.20 14.55 -27.44
C ILE A 42 -0.67 15.02 -26.09
N ALA A 43 0.07 16.14 -26.05
CA ALA A 43 0.58 16.73 -24.82
C ALA A 43 -0.56 17.12 -23.87
N SER A 44 -1.58 17.79 -24.38
CA SER A 44 -2.77 18.18 -23.62
C SER A 44 -3.53 16.98 -23.02
N LYS A 45 -3.72 15.92 -23.81
CA LYS A 45 -4.29 14.66 -23.30
C LYS A 45 -3.40 14.00 -22.26
N GLY A 46 -2.08 14.00 -22.46
CA GLY A 46 -1.11 13.50 -21.51
C GLY A 46 -1.18 14.24 -20.18
N ALA A 47 -1.24 15.57 -20.23
CA ALA A 47 -1.39 16.42 -19.04
C ALA A 47 -2.69 16.14 -18.27
N ALA A 48 -3.79 15.84 -18.97
CA ALA A 48 -5.04 15.43 -18.32
C ALA A 48 -4.90 14.09 -17.57
N VAL A 49 -4.25 13.09 -18.19
CA VAL A 49 -3.97 11.79 -17.56
C VAL A 49 -3.07 11.96 -16.33
N VAL A 50 -2.05 12.79 -16.42
CA VAL A 50 -1.16 13.10 -15.29
C VAL A 50 -1.93 13.72 -14.13
N ARG A 51 -2.79 14.69 -14.36
CA ARG A 51 -3.67 15.27 -13.32
C ARG A 51 -4.54 14.22 -12.65
N GLN A 52 -5.14 13.31 -13.42
CA GLN A 52 -5.93 12.22 -12.89
C GLN A 52 -5.08 11.24 -12.04
N THR A 53 -3.84 10.99 -12.45
CA THR A 53 -2.89 10.15 -11.70
C THR A 53 -2.56 10.79 -10.34
N ILE A 54 -2.30 12.09 -10.29
CA ILE A 54 -2.04 12.82 -9.05
C ILE A 54 -3.24 12.73 -8.10
N GLN A 55 -4.46 12.94 -8.61
CA GLN A 55 -5.68 12.78 -7.81
C GLN A 55 -5.84 11.35 -7.28
N GLY A 56 -5.50 10.35 -8.09
CA GLY A 56 -5.48 8.94 -7.66
C GLY A 56 -4.48 8.69 -6.53
N MET A 57 -3.29 9.28 -6.61
CA MET A 57 -2.27 9.18 -5.57
C MET A 57 -2.69 9.84 -4.26
N ASP A 58 -3.34 11.01 -4.32
CA ASP A 58 -3.91 11.65 -3.13
C ASP A 58 -4.97 10.75 -2.46
N SER A 59 -5.84 10.14 -3.25
CA SER A 59 -6.83 9.19 -2.74
C SER A 59 -6.19 7.96 -2.08
N ILE A 60 -5.12 7.41 -2.68
CA ILE A 60 -4.35 6.30 -2.10
C ILE A 60 -3.72 6.72 -0.78
N ARG A 61 -3.13 7.91 -0.71
CA ARG A 61 -2.55 8.45 0.53
C ARG A 61 -3.56 8.53 1.66
N ASP A 62 -4.77 9.04 1.37
CA ASP A 62 -5.84 9.14 2.37
C ASP A 62 -6.30 7.75 2.85
N GLN A 63 -6.40 6.77 1.94
CA GLN A 63 -6.71 5.38 2.30
C GLN A 63 -5.63 4.73 3.17
N ILE A 64 -4.36 5.00 2.88
CA ILE A 64 -3.23 4.50 3.71
C ILE A 64 -3.32 5.09 5.11
N GLN A 65 -3.59 6.38 5.25
CA GLN A 65 -3.74 7.03 6.56
C GLN A 65 -4.90 6.43 7.37
N GLU A 66 -6.04 6.21 6.74
CA GLU A 66 -7.19 5.59 7.41
C GLU A 66 -6.91 4.14 7.83
N THR A 67 -6.24 3.38 6.95
CA THR A 67 -5.84 2.00 7.25
C THR A 67 -4.80 1.95 8.38
N SER A 68 -3.84 2.88 8.39
CA SER A 68 -2.85 3.01 9.47
C SER A 68 -3.52 3.25 10.82
N LYS A 69 -4.54 4.11 10.88
CA LYS A 69 -5.33 4.32 12.11
C LYS A 69 -6.04 3.05 12.58
N ARG A 70 -6.57 2.25 11.65
CA ARG A 70 -7.25 0.98 11.99
C ARG A 70 -6.28 -0.05 12.50
N ILE A 71 -5.10 -0.16 11.90
CA ILE A 71 -4.04 -1.08 12.34
C ILE A 71 -3.53 -0.67 13.72
N LYS A 72 -3.35 0.63 13.99
CA LYS A 72 -2.96 1.10 15.31
C LYS A 72 -3.98 0.71 16.39
N ARG A 73 -5.28 0.87 16.12
CA ARG A 73 -6.34 0.41 17.02
C ARG A 73 -6.32 -1.11 17.23
N LEU A 74 -6.00 -1.88 16.17
CA LEU A 74 -5.84 -3.33 16.30
C LEU A 74 -4.67 -3.67 17.21
N GLY A 75 -3.55 -2.96 17.12
CA GLY A 75 -2.42 -3.10 18.04
C GLY A 75 -2.79 -2.81 19.49
N GLU A 76 -3.53 -1.71 19.74
CA GLU A 76 -4.03 -1.34 21.08
C GLU A 76 -4.97 -2.42 21.63
N SER A 77 -5.93 -2.92 20.82
CA SER A 77 -6.83 -3.99 21.23
C SER A 77 -6.08 -5.30 21.50
N SER A 78 -5.02 -5.60 20.74
CA SER A 78 -4.19 -6.79 20.96
C SER A 78 -3.41 -6.70 22.29
N GLN A 79 -2.95 -5.51 22.68
CA GLN A 79 -2.35 -5.29 24.00
C GLN A 79 -3.35 -5.55 25.11
N GLU A 80 -4.58 -5.05 24.98
CA GLU A 80 -5.64 -5.27 25.96
C GLU A 80 -6.00 -6.76 26.07
N ILE A 81 -6.10 -7.47 24.93
CA ILE A 81 -6.30 -8.93 24.92
C ILE A 81 -5.14 -9.63 25.65
N GLY A 82 -3.89 -9.20 25.41
CA GLY A 82 -2.72 -9.73 26.11
C GLY A 82 -2.85 -9.63 27.63
N SER A 83 -3.25 -8.46 28.15
CA SER A 83 -3.46 -8.27 29.58
C SER A 83 -4.58 -9.13 30.15
N ILE A 84 -5.66 -9.36 29.38
CA ILE A 84 -6.75 -10.26 29.77
C ILE A 84 -6.26 -11.70 29.81
N VAL A 85 -5.45 -12.12 28.85
CA VAL A 85 -4.87 -13.47 28.80
C VAL A 85 -3.94 -13.74 29.99
N GLU A 86 -3.10 -12.76 30.36
CA GLU A 86 -2.30 -12.81 31.59
C GLU A 86 -3.18 -13.02 32.81
N LEU A 87 -4.23 -12.21 32.97
CA LEU A 87 -5.16 -12.36 34.10
C LEU A 87 -5.83 -13.73 34.13
N ILE A 88 -6.24 -14.29 32.97
CA ILE A 88 -6.83 -15.63 32.92
C ILE A 88 -5.79 -16.69 33.30
N ASN A 89 -4.54 -16.53 32.90
CA ASN A 89 -3.48 -17.45 33.32
C ASN A 89 -3.26 -17.42 34.84
N ASP A 90 -3.24 -16.24 35.46
CA ASP A 90 -3.11 -16.07 36.90
C ASP A 90 -4.30 -16.72 37.65
N ILE A 91 -5.53 -16.54 37.14
CA ILE A 91 -6.72 -17.19 37.71
C ILE A 91 -6.61 -18.71 37.58
N SER A 92 -6.08 -19.22 36.45
CA SER A 92 -5.90 -20.66 36.25
C SER A 92 -4.89 -21.22 37.24
N GLU A 93 -3.78 -20.50 37.47
CA GLU A 93 -2.76 -20.91 38.44
C GLU A 93 -3.29 -20.89 39.89
N GLN A 94 -4.03 -19.84 40.27
CA GLN A 94 -4.71 -19.77 41.58
C GLN A 94 -5.73 -20.89 41.73
N THR A 95 -6.49 -21.21 40.68
CA THR A 95 -7.48 -22.31 40.67
C THR A 95 -6.78 -23.64 40.86
N ASN A 96 -5.62 -23.83 40.22
CA ASN A 96 -4.82 -25.05 40.37
C ASN A 96 -4.32 -25.24 41.82
N ILE A 97 -3.84 -24.12 42.44
CA ILE A 97 -3.42 -24.15 43.85
C ILE A 97 -4.59 -24.43 44.81
N LEU A 98 -5.77 -23.85 44.54
CA LEU A 98 -6.99 -24.11 45.31
C LEU A 98 -7.43 -25.55 45.19
N ALA A 99 -7.40 -26.13 44.01
CA ALA A 99 -7.73 -27.54 43.76
C ALA A 99 -6.76 -28.48 44.48
N LEU A 100 -5.46 -28.18 44.44
CA LEU A 100 -4.46 -28.93 45.19
C LEU A 100 -4.73 -28.90 46.71
N ASN A 101 -5.00 -27.71 47.24
CA ASN A 101 -5.34 -27.56 48.68
C ASN A 101 -6.62 -28.38 49.04
N ALA A 102 -7.64 -28.34 48.18
CA ALA A 102 -8.86 -29.12 48.37
C ALA A 102 -8.57 -30.62 48.32
N ALA A 103 -7.73 -31.09 47.41
CA ALA A 103 -7.31 -32.50 47.35
C ALA A 103 -6.57 -32.93 48.62
N ILE A 104 -5.70 -32.09 49.17
CA ILE A 104 -4.99 -32.37 50.43
C ILE A 104 -5.97 -32.47 51.60
N GLN A 105 -6.96 -31.58 51.69
CA GLN A 105 -7.98 -31.62 52.74
C GLN A 105 -8.89 -32.84 52.58
N ALA A 106 -9.26 -33.21 51.36
CA ALA A 106 -10.04 -34.40 51.10
C ALA A 106 -9.30 -35.70 51.51
N ALA A 107 -8.00 -35.77 51.20
CA ALA A 107 -7.15 -36.87 51.64
C ALA A 107 -7.06 -36.98 53.18
N SER A 108 -6.98 -35.86 53.87
CA SER A 108 -6.96 -35.82 55.35
C SER A 108 -8.26 -36.26 55.97
N ALA A 109 -9.41 -36.16 55.28
CA ALA A 109 -10.72 -36.60 55.75
C ALA A 109 -10.96 -38.12 55.55
N GLY A 110 -10.04 -38.87 54.93
CA GLY A 110 -10.11 -40.29 54.73
C GLY A 110 -11.31 -40.70 53.84
N GLU A 111 -12.03 -41.75 54.18
CA GLU A 111 -13.16 -42.26 53.39
C GLU A 111 -14.26 -41.22 53.15
N ALA A 112 -14.51 -40.29 54.11
CA ALA A 112 -15.50 -39.25 53.93
C ALA A 112 -15.10 -38.19 52.89
N GLY A 113 -13.80 -38.06 52.57
CA GLY A 113 -13.26 -37.12 51.60
C GLY A 113 -13.17 -37.60 50.18
N ARG A 114 -13.39 -38.92 49.90
CA ARG A 114 -13.17 -39.52 48.55
C ARG A 114 -13.90 -38.79 47.40
N GLY A 115 -15.17 -38.41 47.63
CA GLY A 115 -15.94 -37.68 46.61
C GLY A 115 -15.37 -36.32 46.31
N PHE A 116 -14.88 -35.59 47.35
CA PHE A 116 -14.24 -34.30 47.20
C PHE A 116 -12.86 -34.39 46.51
N ALA A 117 -12.10 -35.46 46.77
CA ALA A 117 -10.81 -35.68 46.09
C ALA A 117 -10.98 -35.81 44.57
N VAL A 118 -11.99 -36.54 44.12
CA VAL A 118 -12.29 -36.68 42.65
C VAL A 118 -12.65 -35.34 42.02
N VAL A 119 -13.42 -34.49 42.72
CA VAL A 119 -13.78 -33.16 42.22
C VAL A 119 -12.53 -32.25 42.19
N ALA A 120 -11.69 -32.29 43.20
CA ALA A 120 -10.46 -31.53 43.27
C ALA A 120 -9.50 -31.90 42.12
N ASP A 121 -9.30 -33.17 41.86
CA ASP A 121 -8.49 -33.64 40.72
C ASP A 121 -9.05 -33.13 39.37
N GLU A 122 -10.38 -33.16 39.20
CA GLU A 122 -10.98 -32.64 37.94
C GLU A 122 -10.82 -31.12 37.80
N VAL A 123 -10.97 -30.38 38.90
CA VAL A 123 -10.72 -28.90 38.89
C VAL A 123 -9.26 -28.59 38.59
N GLN A 124 -8.34 -29.38 39.17
CA GLN A 124 -6.91 -29.22 38.88
C GLN A 124 -6.62 -29.43 37.38
N ARG A 125 -7.15 -30.51 36.81
CA ARG A 125 -6.99 -30.82 35.40
C ARG A 125 -7.63 -29.77 34.48
N LEU A 126 -8.74 -29.17 34.89
CA LEU A 126 -9.37 -28.08 34.17
C LEU A 126 -8.51 -26.80 34.21
N ALA A 127 -7.92 -26.47 35.35
CA ALA A 127 -7.01 -25.35 35.53
C ALA A 127 -5.74 -25.50 34.66
N GLU A 128 -5.14 -26.68 34.60
CA GLU A 128 -4.00 -26.98 33.75
C GLU A 128 -4.35 -26.84 32.25
N ARG A 129 -5.53 -27.31 31.85
CA ARG A 129 -6.02 -27.15 30.47
C ARG A 129 -6.28 -25.67 30.15
N ALA A 130 -6.82 -24.90 31.06
CA ALA A 130 -7.02 -23.45 30.90
C ALA A 130 -5.69 -22.72 30.74
N SER A 131 -4.70 -22.99 31.61
CA SER A 131 -3.35 -22.43 31.47
C SER A 131 -2.67 -22.80 30.15
N GLY A 132 -2.83 -24.04 29.68
CA GLY A 132 -2.33 -24.45 28.37
C GLY A 132 -3.02 -23.73 27.20
N ALA A 133 -4.31 -23.42 27.34
CA ALA A 133 -5.04 -22.66 26.33
C ALA A 133 -4.62 -21.18 26.30
N THR A 134 -4.47 -20.55 27.49
CA THR A 134 -4.02 -19.15 27.58
C THR A 134 -2.63 -18.95 27.00
N LYS A 135 -1.68 -19.85 27.23
CA LYS A 135 -0.34 -19.80 26.60
C LYS A 135 -0.38 -19.81 25.08
N ARG A 136 -1.31 -20.60 24.51
CA ARG A 136 -1.50 -20.60 23.06
C ARG A 136 -2.08 -19.27 22.55
N ILE A 137 -3.02 -18.69 23.30
CA ILE A 137 -3.60 -17.38 22.96
C ILE A 137 -2.54 -16.28 23.07
N GLU A 138 -1.71 -16.31 24.12
CA GLU A 138 -0.59 -15.38 24.31
C GLU A 138 0.35 -15.36 23.09
N THR A 139 0.74 -16.54 22.60
CA THR A 139 1.57 -16.66 21.38
C THR A 139 0.87 -16.06 20.17
N LEU A 140 -0.44 -16.25 20.01
CA LEU A 140 -1.20 -15.66 18.90
C LEU A 140 -1.27 -14.14 19.02
N VAL A 141 -1.46 -13.62 20.23
CA VAL A 141 -1.49 -12.15 20.49
C VAL A 141 -0.13 -11.53 20.18
N GLN A 142 0.96 -12.16 20.58
CA GLN A 142 2.32 -11.71 20.25
C GLN A 142 2.55 -11.68 18.74
N THR A 143 2.08 -12.68 18.01
CA THR A 143 2.14 -12.71 16.54
C THR A 143 1.35 -11.54 15.95
N ILE A 144 0.11 -11.30 16.41
CA ILE A 144 -0.73 -10.18 15.94
C ILE A 144 -0.03 -8.83 16.21
N GLN A 145 0.62 -8.66 17.36
CA GLN A 145 1.38 -7.44 17.69
C GLN A 145 2.56 -7.25 16.75
N SER A 146 3.30 -8.32 16.45
CA SER A 146 4.41 -8.28 15.48
C SER A 146 3.92 -7.89 14.09
N ASP A 147 2.87 -8.55 13.60
CA ASP A 147 2.30 -8.31 12.27
C ASP A 147 1.74 -6.89 12.15
N THR A 148 1.12 -6.37 13.22
CA THR A 148 0.61 -4.99 13.26
C THR A 148 1.74 -3.97 13.17
N ASN A 149 2.85 -4.19 13.86
CA ASN A 149 4.02 -3.31 13.78
C ASN A 149 4.66 -3.32 12.39
N GLU A 150 4.78 -4.50 11.79
CA GLU A 150 5.28 -4.65 10.42
C GLU A 150 4.36 -3.97 9.40
N ALA A 151 3.04 -4.12 9.55
CA ALA A 151 2.06 -3.46 8.71
C ALA A 151 2.15 -1.93 8.80
N VAL A 152 2.34 -1.36 10.00
CA VAL A 152 2.55 0.09 10.17
C VAL A 152 3.81 0.55 9.44
N SER A 153 4.93 -0.14 9.60
CA SER A 153 6.19 0.18 8.91
C SER A 153 6.04 0.11 7.38
N SER A 154 5.35 -0.92 6.87
CA SER A 154 5.06 -1.06 5.44
C SER A 154 4.20 0.09 4.91
N MET A 155 3.23 0.57 5.69
CA MET A 155 2.38 1.71 5.33
C MET A 155 3.15 3.02 5.28
N GLU A 156 4.11 3.24 6.19
CA GLU A 156 4.99 4.41 6.18
C GLU A 156 5.84 4.42 4.91
N GLN A 157 6.41 3.27 4.54
CA GLN A 157 7.15 3.13 3.29
C GLN A 157 6.25 3.39 2.06
N THR A 158 5.07 2.78 2.00
CA THR A 158 4.12 2.98 0.90
C THR A 158 3.71 4.45 0.78
N THR A 159 3.52 5.15 1.91
CA THR A 159 3.23 6.59 1.92
C THR A 159 4.36 7.39 1.27
N ALA A 160 5.61 7.08 1.59
CA ALA A 160 6.76 7.74 0.99
C ALA A 160 6.83 7.49 -0.53
N GLU A 161 6.55 6.27 -0.97
CA GLU A 161 6.52 5.90 -2.40
C GLU A 161 5.41 6.64 -3.15
N VAL A 162 4.22 6.75 -2.57
CA VAL A 162 3.08 7.50 -3.15
C VAL A 162 3.41 8.98 -3.29
N VAL A 163 4.03 9.59 -2.27
CA VAL A 163 4.46 11.00 -2.32
C VAL A 163 5.52 11.21 -3.40
N ALA A 164 6.50 10.32 -3.50
CA ALA A 164 7.52 10.37 -4.55
C ALA A 164 6.92 10.20 -5.95
N GLY A 165 5.97 9.28 -6.11
CA GLY A 165 5.25 9.06 -7.36
C GLY A 165 4.39 10.25 -7.78
N ALA A 166 3.71 10.91 -6.84
CA ALA A 166 2.95 12.13 -7.11
C ALA A 166 3.86 13.25 -7.63
N ARG A 167 5.04 13.42 -7.03
CA ARG A 167 6.03 14.41 -7.50
C ARG A 167 6.54 14.10 -8.90
N LEU A 168 6.84 12.83 -9.20
CA LEU A 168 7.26 12.42 -10.55
C LEU A 168 6.15 12.68 -11.59
N ALA A 169 4.90 12.46 -11.21
CA ALA A 169 3.77 12.77 -12.06
C ALA A 169 3.64 14.29 -12.29
N GLU A 170 3.84 15.11 -11.25
CA GLU A 170 3.82 16.57 -11.36
C GLU A 170 4.92 17.07 -12.30
N ASP A 171 6.16 16.58 -12.15
CA ASP A 171 7.28 16.91 -13.04
C ASP A 171 6.97 16.52 -14.50
N ALA A 172 6.38 15.37 -14.73
CA ALA A 172 5.93 14.94 -16.07
C ALA A 172 4.82 15.85 -16.63
N GLY A 173 3.91 16.31 -15.77
CA GLY A 173 2.88 17.28 -16.15
C GLY A 173 3.44 18.62 -16.58
N LEU A 174 4.45 19.11 -15.86
CA LEU A 174 5.17 20.35 -16.22
C LEU A 174 5.88 20.22 -17.58
N ALA A 175 6.58 19.10 -17.80
CA ALA A 175 7.26 18.85 -19.08
C ALA A 175 6.29 18.77 -20.27
N LEU A 176 5.08 18.22 -20.07
CA LEU A 176 4.04 18.22 -21.10
C LEU A 176 3.49 19.61 -21.38
N GLY A 177 3.42 20.49 -20.35
CA GLY A 177 3.01 21.88 -20.50
C GLY A 177 4.00 22.75 -21.27
N GLU A 178 5.29 22.36 -21.40
CA GLU A 178 6.28 23.06 -22.22
C GLU A 178 6.10 22.81 -23.71
N ILE A 179 5.27 21.82 -24.10
CA ILE A 179 4.97 21.48 -25.49
C ILE A 179 3.76 22.28 -26.03
N GLU A 180 2.92 22.83 -25.17
CA GLU A 180 1.81 23.71 -25.52
C GLU A 180 2.29 25.14 -25.82
#